data_41dad233b7f9cc2489052824e8d05e63
#
_entry.id   41dad233b7f9cc2489052824e8d05e63
#
_cell.length_a   1.000
_cell.length_b   1.000
_cell.length_c   1.000
_cell.angle_alpha   90.00
_cell.angle_beta   90.00
_cell.angle_gamma   90.00
#
_symmetry.space_group_name_H-M   'P 1'
#
loop_
_entity.id
_entity.type
_entity.pdbx_description
1 polymer ?
#
loop_
_entity_poly.entity_id
_entity_poly.type
_entity_poly.pdbx_seq_one_letter_code
_entity_poly.pdbx_strand_id
1 'polypeptide(L)'
;MIKRALIAALVFVAPACRVSAQDAKVSVDMIGIGGMSCTHWLSTNEHLLEGTVWIYGFWTGLNYVAAASDQPQAKIDSAAIVPEVKEMCGRQTSQTLASAVWSTYLGSQK
;
A
#
# COMPACT_ATOMS: atom_id res chain seq x y z
N MET A 1 -61.71 -24.24 -7.00
CA MET A 1 -60.56 -24.14 -7.90
C MET A 1 -59.44 -23.38 -7.22
N ILE A 2 -58.42 -24.03 -6.81
CA ILE A 2 -57.30 -23.42 -6.12
C ILE A 2 -56.29 -23.02 -7.20
N LYS A 3 -56.22 -21.73 -7.49
CA LYS A 3 -55.09 -21.19 -8.28
C LYS A 3 -53.85 -21.20 -7.42
N ARG A 4 -52.98 -22.14 -7.66
CA ARG A 4 -51.65 -22.11 -7.08
C ARG A 4 -50.85 -21.00 -7.80
N ALA A 5 -50.70 -19.90 -7.13
CA ALA A 5 -49.75 -18.92 -7.55
C ALA A 5 -48.34 -19.50 -7.26
N LEU A 6 -47.68 -19.91 -8.30
CA LEU A 6 -46.26 -20.20 -8.25
C LEU A 6 -45.51 -18.89 -8.06
N ILE A 7 -45.21 -18.58 -6.83
CA ILE A 7 -44.23 -17.53 -6.53
C ILE A 7 -42.89 -18.13 -6.90
N ALA A 8 -42.47 -17.85 -8.12
CA ALA A 8 -41.06 -18.06 -8.47
C ALA A 8 -40.26 -17.06 -7.63
N ALA A 9 -39.70 -17.53 -6.53
CA ALA A 9 -38.71 -16.77 -5.84
C ALA A 9 -37.51 -16.62 -6.78
N LEU A 10 -37.43 -15.50 -7.45
CA LEU A 10 -36.22 -15.10 -8.15
C LEU A 10 -35.17 -14.84 -7.09
N VAL A 11 -34.40 -15.84 -6.81
CA VAL A 11 -33.17 -15.64 -6.04
C VAL A 11 -32.22 -14.89 -6.96
N PHE A 12 -32.18 -13.58 -6.81
CA PHE A 12 -31.13 -12.76 -7.37
C PHE A 12 -29.85 -13.11 -6.61
N VAL A 13 -29.13 -14.10 -7.10
CA VAL A 13 -27.74 -14.23 -6.76
C VAL A 13 -27.03 -13.12 -7.53
N ALA A 14 -26.93 -11.95 -6.92
CA ALA A 14 -26.05 -10.94 -7.43
C ALA A 14 -24.65 -11.57 -7.46
N PRO A 15 -23.97 -11.67 -8.63
CA PRO A 15 -22.59 -12.06 -8.63
C PRO A 15 -21.87 -11.01 -7.80
N ALA A 16 -21.41 -11.41 -6.62
CA ALA A 16 -20.52 -10.60 -5.85
C ALA A 16 -19.27 -10.43 -6.71
N CYS A 17 -19.17 -9.29 -7.43
CA CYS A 17 -17.90 -8.87 -7.98
C CYS A 17 -16.98 -8.62 -6.81
N ARG A 18 -16.38 -9.67 -6.32
CA ARG A 18 -15.26 -9.55 -5.40
C ARG A 18 -14.07 -9.11 -6.23
N VAL A 19 -13.99 -7.83 -6.48
CA VAL A 19 -12.70 -7.25 -6.82
C VAL A 19 -11.91 -7.30 -5.53
N SER A 20 -11.18 -8.38 -5.32
CA SER A 20 -10.22 -8.40 -4.23
C SER A 20 -9.18 -7.32 -4.53
N ALA A 21 -8.76 -6.59 -3.51
CA ALA A 21 -7.69 -5.59 -3.64
C ALA A 21 -6.38 -6.21 -4.20
N GLN A 22 -6.26 -7.54 -4.19
CA GLN A 22 -5.16 -8.30 -4.76
C GLN A 22 -5.23 -8.42 -6.29
N ASP A 23 -6.42 -8.27 -6.89
CA ASP A 23 -6.61 -8.35 -8.34
C ASP A 23 -6.45 -6.98 -9.01
N ALA A 24 -6.52 -5.92 -8.25
CA ALA A 24 -6.24 -4.56 -8.71
C ALA A 24 -4.72 -4.35 -8.70
N LYS A 25 -4.03 -4.89 -9.72
CA LYS A 25 -2.63 -4.55 -9.95
C LYS A 25 -2.56 -3.10 -10.41
N VAL A 26 -2.30 -2.22 -9.45
CA VAL A 26 -1.95 -0.85 -9.76
C VAL A 26 -0.52 -0.89 -10.32
N SER A 27 -0.40 -0.64 -11.61
CA SER A 27 0.91 -0.48 -12.24
C SER A 27 1.33 0.97 -12.08
N VAL A 28 2.41 1.18 -11.36
CA VAL A 28 2.98 2.51 -11.15
C VAL A 28 4.39 2.52 -11.71
N ASP A 29 4.68 3.49 -12.56
CA ASP A 29 6.04 3.76 -13.00
C ASP A 29 6.83 4.36 -11.83
N MET A 30 7.71 3.55 -11.27
CA MET A 30 8.49 3.93 -10.11
C MET A 30 9.79 4.61 -10.54
N ILE A 31 9.97 5.84 -10.13
CA ILE A 31 11.16 6.63 -10.44
C ILE A 31 12.13 6.56 -9.27
N GLY A 32 13.38 6.23 -9.55
CA GLY A 32 14.46 6.19 -8.56
C GLY A 32 14.52 4.89 -7.76
N ILE A 33 15.20 4.96 -6.64
CA ILE A 33 15.53 3.79 -5.79
C ILE A 33 14.29 3.10 -5.21
N GLY A 34 13.15 3.77 -5.19
CA GLY A 34 11.90 3.16 -4.71
C GLY A 34 11.49 1.92 -5.50
N GLY A 35 11.88 1.81 -6.78
CA GLY A 35 11.65 0.63 -7.61
C GLY A 35 12.65 -0.50 -7.38
N MET A 36 13.71 -0.26 -6.62
CA MET A 36 14.73 -1.25 -6.28
C MET A 36 14.32 -2.05 -5.04
N SER A 37 14.94 -3.22 -4.84
CA SER A 37 14.65 -4.06 -3.70
C SER A 37 15.11 -3.45 -2.37
N CYS A 38 14.51 -3.89 -1.28
CA CYS A 38 15.00 -3.59 0.07
C CYS A 38 16.48 -3.99 0.23
N THR A 39 16.88 -5.13 -0.33
CA THR A 39 18.28 -5.58 -0.32
C THR A 39 19.19 -4.53 -0.97
N HIS A 40 18.79 -3.98 -2.11
CA HIS A 40 19.55 -2.93 -2.78
C HIS A 40 19.69 -1.68 -1.91
N TRP A 41 18.60 -1.22 -1.32
CA TRP A 41 18.61 -0.05 -0.45
C TRP A 41 19.60 -0.20 0.72
N LEU A 42 19.62 -1.37 1.32
CA LEU A 42 20.44 -1.66 2.51
C LEU A 42 21.86 -2.10 2.19
N SER A 43 22.25 -2.18 0.91
CA SER A 43 23.51 -2.79 0.48
C SER A 43 24.74 -1.92 0.71
N THR A 44 24.61 -0.60 0.63
CA THR A 44 25.70 0.36 0.81
C THR A 44 25.22 1.60 1.55
N ASN A 45 26.16 2.35 2.12
CA ASN A 45 25.81 3.64 2.77
C ASN A 45 25.24 4.66 1.78
N GLU A 46 25.74 4.66 0.54
CA GLU A 46 25.19 5.56 -0.50
C GLU A 46 23.75 5.23 -0.86
N HIS A 47 23.46 3.95 -1.06
CA HIS A 47 22.10 3.49 -1.33
C HIS A 47 21.16 3.73 -0.16
N LEU A 48 21.66 3.54 1.06
CA LEU A 48 20.88 3.82 2.28
C LEU A 48 20.49 5.30 2.35
N LEU A 49 21.43 6.20 2.08
CA LEU A 49 21.17 7.64 2.08
C LEU A 49 20.20 8.04 0.96
N GLU A 50 20.42 7.55 -0.26
CA GLU A 50 19.56 7.80 -1.41
C GLU A 50 18.12 7.35 -1.13
N GLY A 51 17.96 6.14 -0.62
CA GLY A 51 16.65 5.60 -0.29
C GLY A 51 15.97 6.35 0.86
N THR A 52 16.73 6.81 1.83
CA THR A 52 16.20 7.61 2.95
C THR A 52 15.61 8.92 2.44
N VAL A 53 16.30 9.63 1.57
CA VAL A 53 15.78 10.86 0.94
C VAL A 53 14.55 10.56 0.11
N TRP A 54 14.59 9.47 -0.68
CA TRP A 54 13.46 9.03 -1.48
C TRP A 54 12.22 8.71 -0.61
N ILE A 55 12.42 8.04 0.51
CA ILE A 55 11.36 7.70 1.46
C ILE A 55 10.65 8.95 1.96
N TYR A 56 11.38 9.97 2.37
CA TYR A 56 10.77 11.20 2.86
C TYR A 56 9.95 11.92 1.79
N GLY A 57 10.43 11.95 0.55
CA GLY A 57 9.68 12.53 -0.56
C GLY A 57 8.41 11.76 -0.86
N PHE A 58 8.50 10.44 -0.92
CA PHE A 58 7.34 9.57 -1.15
C PHE A 58 6.33 9.66 0.00
N TRP A 59 6.79 9.68 1.23
CA TRP A 59 5.94 9.85 2.42
C TRP A 59 5.18 11.16 2.38
N THR A 60 5.87 12.24 2.05
CA THR A 60 5.24 13.56 1.90
C THR A 60 4.15 13.53 0.82
N GLY A 61 4.42 12.88 -0.30
CA GLY A 61 3.44 12.69 -1.36
C GLY A 61 2.22 11.89 -0.89
N LEU A 62 2.43 10.84 -0.11
CA LEU A 62 1.35 10.05 0.48
C LEU A 62 0.50 10.88 1.46
N ASN A 63 1.13 11.71 2.28
CA ASN A 63 0.41 12.63 3.16
C ASN A 63 -0.44 13.61 2.35
N TYR A 64 0.11 14.11 1.24
CA TYR A 64 -0.61 15.04 0.36
C TYR A 64 -1.85 14.35 -0.24
N VAL A 65 -1.70 13.15 -0.76
CA VAL A 65 -2.83 12.38 -1.34
C VAL A 65 -3.87 12.05 -0.27
N ALA A 66 -3.44 11.67 0.93
CA ALA A 66 -4.34 11.40 2.03
C ALA A 66 -5.16 12.64 2.38
N ALA A 67 -4.51 13.79 2.53
CA ALA A 67 -5.19 15.06 2.82
C ALA A 67 -6.17 15.45 1.72
N ALA A 68 -5.79 15.31 0.45
CA ALA A 68 -6.64 15.64 -0.69
C ALA A 68 -7.85 14.69 -0.84
N SER A 69 -7.77 13.51 -0.24
CA SER A 69 -8.81 12.46 -0.31
C SER A 69 -9.60 12.32 1.00
N ASP A 70 -9.47 13.26 1.92
CA ASP A 70 -10.09 13.18 3.26
C ASP A 70 -9.74 11.89 4.02
N GLN A 71 -8.53 11.38 3.81
CA GLN A 71 -8.00 10.22 4.52
C GLN A 71 -7.05 10.67 5.64
N PRO A 72 -6.94 9.89 6.72
CA PRO A 72 -5.96 10.19 7.76
C PRO A 72 -4.53 10.16 7.21
N GLN A 73 -3.74 11.14 7.54
CA GLN A 73 -2.30 11.08 7.34
C GLN A 73 -1.67 10.12 8.35
N ALA A 74 -0.52 9.58 8.02
CA ALA A 74 0.21 8.70 8.91
C ALA A 74 0.59 9.44 10.21
N LYS A 75 0.35 8.79 11.35
CA LYS A 75 0.57 9.33 12.70
C LYS A 75 1.85 8.76 13.29
N ILE A 76 2.95 9.06 12.66
CA ILE A 76 4.26 8.56 13.08
C ILE A 76 5.22 9.73 13.12
N ASP A 77 6.06 9.76 14.14
CA ASP A 77 7.15 10.73 14.22
C ASP A 77 8.11 10.54 13.05
N SER A 78 8.52 11.61 12.42
CA SER A 78 9.43 11.58 11.28
C SER A 78 10.73 10.80 11.57
N ALA A 79 11.23 10.84 12.80
CA ALA A 79 12.41 10.09 13.21
C ALA A 79 12.19 8.56 13.24
N ALA A 80 10.93 8.11 13.30
CA ALA A 80 10.58 6.69 13.34
C ALA A 80 10.32 6.09 11.95
N ILE A 81 10.16 6.92 10.92
CA ILE A 81 9.79 6.44 9.57
C ILE A 81 10.82 5.45 9.03
N VAL A 82 12.09 5.84 8.96
CA VAL A 82 13.12 5.00 8.37
C VAL A 82 13.34 3.71 9.17
N PRO A 83 13.43 3.74 10.51
CA PRO A 83 13.52 2.51 11.29
C PRO A 83 12.37 1.54 11.04
N GLU A 84 11.13 2.03 10.92
CA GLU A 84 9.98 1.17 10.65
C GLU A 84 9.97 0.63 9.23
N VAL A 85 10.41 1.40 8.24
CA VAL A 85 10.59 0.90 6.87
C VAL A 85 11.66 -0.19 6.83
N LYS A 86 12.75 -0.03 7.57
CA LYS A 86 13.78 -1.08 7.69
C LYS A 86 13.22 -2.37 8.28
N GLU A 87 12.40 -2.25 9.31
CA GLU A 87 11.73 -3.41 9.91
C GLU A 87 10.80 -4.09 8.90
N MET A 88 10.03 -3.32 8.15
CA MET A 88 9.17 -3.84 7.09
C MET A 88 9.98 -4.52 5.99
N CYS A 89 11.10 -3.95 5.58
CA CYS A 89 12.04 -4.56 4.64
C CYS A 89 12.61 -5.89 5.16
N GLY A 90 12.82 -6.01 6.46
CA GLY A 90 13.33 -7.24 7.08
C GLY A 90 12.36 -8.42 6.98
N ARG A 91 11.08 -8.18 6.82
CA ARG A 91 10.06 -9.23 6.66
C ARG A 91 10.11 -9.89 5.29
N GLN A 92 10.46 -9.14 4.27
CA GLN A 92 10.62 -9.62 2.90
C GLN A 92 11.61 -8.72 2.16
N THR A 93 12.87 -9.14 2.13
CA THR A 93 13.97 -8.33 1.60
C THR A 93 13.94 -8.16 0.07
N SER A 94 13.24 -9.05 -0.64
CA SER A 94 13.08 -8.99 -2.09
C SER A 94 11.99 -8.01 -2.54
N GLN A 95 11.14 -7.53 -1.64
CA GLN A 95 10.15 -6.51 -1.99
C GLN A 95 10.83 -5.20 -2.40
N THR A 96 10.14 -4.38 -3.17
CA THR A 96 10.64 -3.04 -3.50
C THR A 96 10.62 -2.14 -2.27
N LEU A 97 11.52 -1.17 -2.25
CA LEU A 97 11.51 -0.14 -1.22
C LEU A 97 10.16 0.58 -1.16
N ALA A 98 9.60 0.93 -2.31
CA ALA A 98 8.27 1.55 -2.39
C ALA A 98 7.18 0.71 -1.73
N SER A 99 7.20 -0.61 -1.94
CA SER A 99 6.24 -1.52 -1.31
C SER A 99 6.37 -1.52 0.21
N ALA A 100 7.60 -1.55 0.72
CA ALA A 100 7.85 -1.49 2.16
C ALA A 100 7.37 -0.16 2.77
N VAL A 101 7.64 0.96 2.10
CA VAL A 101 7.17 2.28 2.53
C VAL A 101 5.66 2.36 2.54
N TRP A 102 5.02 1.88 1.49
CA TRP A 102 3.56 1.87 1.38
C TRP A 102 2.91 1.08 2.51
N SER A 103 3.41 -0.12 2.80
CA SER A 103 2.92 -0.94 3.90
C SER A 103 3.11 -0.27 5.26
N THR A 104 4.24 0.37 5.48
CA THR A 104 4.52 1.14 6.71
C THR A 104 3.56 2.31 6.85
N TYR A 105 3.34 3.05 5.76
CA TYR A 105 2.42 4.19 5.74
C TYR A 105 1.00 3.75 6.11
N LEU A 106 0.47 2.72 5.46
CA LEU A 106 -0.87 2.21 5.74
C LEU A 106 -1.04 1.79 7.19
N GLY A 107 -0.04 1.13 7.76
CA GLY A 107 -0.04 0.75 9.18
C GLY A 107 0.00 1.94 10.13
N SER A 108 0.51 3.08 9.68
CA SER A 108 0.69 4.30 10.49
C SER A 108 -0.51 5.27 10.41
N GLN A 109 -1.49 5.00 9.57
CA GLN A 109 -2.71 5.82 9.44
C GLN A 109 -3.73 5.55 10.55
N LYS A 110 -3.55 4.50 11.27
CA LYS A 110 -4.50 4.06 12.31
C LYS A 110 -4.46 4.92 13.56
#